data_03e8cc2122f59a9f04c79703f1eb08df
#
_entry.id   03e8cc2122f59a9f04c79703f1eb08df
#
_cell.length_a   1.000
_cell.length_b   1.000
_cell.length_c   1.000
_cell.angle_alpha   90.00
_cell.angle_beta   90.00
_cell.angle_gamma   90.00
#
_symmetry.space_group_name_H-M   'P 1'
#
loop_
_entity.id
_entity.type
_entity.pdbx_description
1 polymer ?
#
loop_
_entity_poly.entity_id
_entity_poly.type
_entity_poly.pdbx_seq_one_letter_code
_entity_poly.pdbx_strand_id
1 'polypeptide(L)'
;MKLFLYSFLFVFQLFQEYHIVNSSEELNGQYILQNVNCECFFEAYDISDLQLWFFPDENLILTNSQMRGSNASIYISPRNKLTEYDLTNNILTIPESNRQYNINIIKGELVIKFIDDPLIDGDKITYYFKKGDAEGNCLNNDNISLPCTRHLELVCGCDGLTYSNPCVATNHGVNFYTAGACSD
;
A
#
# COMPACT_ATOMS: atom_id res chain seq x y z
N MET A 1 17.31 22.73 -38.54
CA MET A 1 16.33 21.65 -38.40
C MET A 1 16.64 20.63 -37.29
N LYS A 2 17.86 20.59 -36.72
CA LYS A 2 18.20 19.69 -35.59
C LYS A 2 17.84 20.25 -34.19
N LEU A 3 17.71 21.55 -34.01
CA LEU A 3 17.38 22.14 -32.68
C LEU A 3 15.91 21.98 -32.28
N PHE A 4 14.98 21.88 -33.22
CA PHE A 4 13.55 21.69 -32.92
C PHE A 4 13.21 20.30 -32.46
N LEU A 5 13.95 19.27 -32.83
CA LEU A 5 13.75 17.89 -32.41
C LEU A 5 14.14 17.67 -30.93
N TYR A 6 15.15 18.35 -30.43
CA TYR A 6 15.58 18.25 -29.03
C TYR A 6 14.60 18.92 -28.07
N SER A 7 13.98 20.02 -28.47
CA SER A 7 12.98 20.70 -27.62
C SER A 7 11.70 19.89 -27.50
N PHE A 8 11.29 19.14 -28.54
CA PHE A 8 10.13 18.30 -28.55
C PHE A 8 10.32 17.02 -27.68
N LEU A 9 11.52 16.43 -27.71
CA LEU A 9 11.88 15.29 -26.85
C LEU A 9 11.95 15.70 -25.36
N PHE A 10 12.46 16.90 -25.07
CA PHE A 10 12.54 17.39 -23.68
C PHE A 10 11.17 17.73 -23.10
N VAL A 11 10.26 18.27 -23.91
CA VAL A 11 8.87 18.54 -23.50
C VAL A 11 8.11 17.21 -23.29
N PHE A 12 8.36 16.19 -24.12
CA PHE A 12 7.72 14.87 -23.94
C PHE A 12 8.20 14.14 -22.68
N GLN A 13 9.47 14.33 -22.25
CA GLN A 13 9.97 13.77 -20.98
C GLN A 13 9.40 14.48 -19.76
N LEU A 14 9.04 15.75 -19.83
CA LEU A 14 8.42 16.48 -18.72
C LEU A 14 6.96 16.08 -18.46
N PHE A 15 6.25 15.58 -19.49
CA PHE A 15 4.86 15.13 -19.35
C PHE A 15 4.71 13.69 -18.80
N GLN A 16 5.78 12.90 -18.73
CA GLN A 16 5.75 11.54 -18.15
C GLN A 16 5.86 11.50 -16.62
N GLU A 17 6.00 12.64 -15.95
CA GLU A 17 6.25 12.69 -14.51
C GLU A 17 4.98 12.63 -13.64
N TYR A 18 3.79 12.84 -14.25
CA TYR A 18 2.52 12.86 -13.52
C TYR A 18 1.48 12.05 -14.27
N HIS A 19 0.96 11.01 -13.63
CA HIS A 19 -0.09 10.16 -14.16
C HIS A 19 -1.27 10.08 -13.19
N ILE A 20 -2.45 10.42 -13.69
CA ILE A 20 -3.70 10.29 -12.94
C ILE A 20 -4.17 8.84 -13.05
N VAL A 21 -4.34 8.18 -11.93
CA VAL A 21 -4.88 6.81 -11.88
C VAL A 21 -6.37 6.86 -12.19
N ASN A 22 -6.77 6.32 -13.33
CA ASN A 22 -8.14 6.36 -13.82
C ASN A 22 -8.88 5.02 -13.69
N SER A 23 -8.15 3.92 -13.54
CA SER A 23 -8.72 2.58 -13.36
C SER A 23 -8.02 1.80 -12.27
N SER A 24 -8.73 0.88 -11.64
CA SER A 24 -8.18 -0.02 -10.63
C SER A 24 -7.11 -0.96 -11.20
N GLU A 25 -7.18 -1.32 -12.48
CA GLU A 25 -6.22 -2.20 -13.16
C GLU A 25 -4.79 -1.65 -13.12
N GLU A 26 -4.63 -0.32 -13.10
CA GLU A 26 -3.33 0.35 -12.99
C GLU A 26 -2.66 0.14 -11.64
N LEU A 27 -3.44 -0.25 -10.61
CA LEU A 27 -3.00 -0.43 -9.24
C LEU A 27 -2.63 -1.86 -8.88
N ASN A 28 -2.67 -2.81 -9.83
CA ASN A 28 -2.43 -4.21 -9.53
C ASN A 28 -1.09 -4.45 -8.81
N GLY A 29 -1.11 -5.25 -7.75
CA GLY A 29 0.06 -5.78 -7.05
C GLY A 29 0.48 -5.03 -5.79
N GLN A 30 1.76 -5.19 -5.44
CA GLN A 30 2.37 -4.70 -4.21
C GLN A 30 2.90 -3.29 -4.34
N TYR A 31 2.72 -2.52 -3.27
CA TYR A 31 3.32 -1.20 -3.07
C TYR A 31 3.94 -1.13 -1.67
N ILE A 32 5.20 -0.72 -1.60
CA ILE A 32 5.99 -0.64 -0.36
C ILE A 32 6.11 0.82 0.04
N LEU A 33 5.70 1.15 1.26
CA LEU A 33 5.76 2.52 1.76
C LEU A 33 7.21 2.99 1.88
N GLN A 34 7.49 4.16 1.29
CA GLN A 34 8.81 4.78 1.32
C GLN A 34 8.86 5.98 2.26
N ASN A 35 7.78 6.75 2.29
CA ASN A 35 7.71 7.97 3.10
C ASN A 35 6.26 8.34 3.44
N VAL A 36 6.09 9.04 4.55
CA VAL A 36 4.82 9.70 4.95
C VAL A 36 5.13 11.14 5.27
N ASN A 37 4.42 12.04 4.62
CA ASN A 37 4.42 13.46 4.99
C ASN A 37 3.12 13.76 5.76
N CYS A 38 3.26 14.25 6.99
CA CYS A 38 2.14 14.55 7.86
C CYS A 38 2.40 15.84 8.62
N GLU A 39 1.40 16.73 8.70
CA GLU A 39 1.40 17.89 9.60
C GLU A 39 0.94 17.51 11.02
N CYS A 40 1.04 16.25 11.39
CA CYS A 40 0.57 15.66 12.64
C CYS A 40 1.69 15.53 13.68
N PHE A 41 1.31 15.57 14.97
CA PHE A 41 2.22 15.34 16.10
C PHE A 41 2.45 13.83 16.31
N PHE A 42 3.15 13.17 15.37
CA PHE A 42 3.54 11.78 15.53
C PHE A 42 5.03 11.66 15.81
N GLU A 43 5.38 10.84 16.80
CA GLU A 43 6.74 10.32 16.92
C GLU A 43 7.08 9.53 15.65
N ALA A 44 8.36 9.53 15.26
CA ALA A 44 8.83 8.84 14.08
C ALA A 44 8.46 7.34 14.15
N TYR A 45 7.51 6.92 13.32
CA TYR A 45 7.14 5.52 13.18
C TYR A 45 8.13 4.83 12.26
N ASP A 46 8.49 3.62 12.62
CA ASP A 46 9.11 2.71 11.65
C ASP A 46 8.02 2.25 10.68
N ILE A 47 8.01 2.86 9.51
CA ILE A 47 7.05 2.58 8.42
C ILE A 47 7.61 1.58 7.41
N SER A 48 8.82 1.06 7.65
CA SER A 48 9.57 0.28 6.65
C SER A 48 8.91 -1.04 6.27
N ASP A 49 8.00 -1.54 7.10
CA ASP A 49 7.29 -2.81 6.88
C ASP A 49 5.87 -2.67 6.34
N LEU A 50 5.40 -1.42 6.13
CA LEU A 50 4.04 -1.20 5.65
C LEU A 50 3.96 -1.43 4.14
N GLN A 51 3.13 -2.38 3.77
CA GLN A 51 2.87 -2.76 2.39
C GLN A 51 1.38 -2.60 2.08
N LEU A 52 1.11 -2.16 0.87
CA LEU A 52 -0.22 -2.03 0.34
C LEU A 52 -0.36 -2.95 -0.88
N TRP A 53 -1.39 -3.77 -0.90
CA TRP A 53 -1.69 -4.68 -1.99
C TRP A 53 -3.03 -4.32 -2.59
N PHE A 54 -3.07 -4.21 -3.92
CA PHE A 54 -4.31 -4.03 -4.67
C PHE A 54 -4.63 -5.28 -5.47
N PHE A 55 -5.88 -5.69 -5.40
CA PHE A 55 -6.48 -6.79 -6.14
C PHE A 55 -7.64 -6.22 -6.96
N PRO A 56 -7.34 -5.66 -8.16
CA PRO A 56 -8.32 -4.91 -8.93
C PRO A 56 -9.50 -5.74 -9.43
N ASP A 57 -9.30 -7.02 -9.74
CA ASP A 57 -10.35 -7.92 -10.21
C ASP A 57 -11.46 -8.12 -9.18
N GLU A 58 -11.13 -8.09 -7.89
CA GLU A 58 -12.06 -8.23 -6.76
C GLU A 58 -12.44 -6.88 -6.14
N ASN A 59 -11.83 -5.77 -6.56
CA ASN A 59 -11.90 -4.46 -5.91
C ASN A 59 -11.51 -4.51 -4.42
N LEU A 60 -10.47 -5.27 -4.10
CA LEU A 60 -9.96 -5.43 -2.74
C LEU A 60 -8.59 -4.77 -2.56
N ILE A 61 -8.40 -4.20 -1.37
CA ILE A 61 -7.13 -3.65 -0.88
C ILE A 61 -6.75 -4.34 0.42
N LEU A 62 -5.45 -4.57 0.61
CA LEU A 62 -4.91 -5.12 1.84
C LEU A 62 -3.73 -4.27 2.31
N THR A 63 -3.80 -3.77 3.53
CA THR A 63 -2.66 -3.13 4.21
C THR A 63 -1.96 -4.17 5.06
N ASN A 64 -0.77 -4.63 4.68
CA ASN A 64 0.06 -5.50 5.50
C ASN A 64 1.07 -4.70 6.33
N SER A 65 1.20 -5.04 7.61
CA SER A 65 2.23 -4.52 8.49
C SER A 65 2.48 -5.49 9.64
N GLN A 66 3.75 -5.65 10.00
CA GLN A 66 4.16 -6.39 11.20
C GLN A 66 4.09 -5.52 12.46
N MET A 67 3.99 -4.19 12.28
CA MET A 67 3.98 -3.25 13.40
C MET A 67 2.78 -3.45 14.31
N ARG A 68 3.07 -3.47 15.61
CA ARG A 68 2.08 -3.37 16.68
C ARG A 68 1.95 -1.93 17.12
N GLY A 69 0.79 -1.37 16.97
CA GLY A 69 0.52 -0.02 17.47
C GLY A 69 -0.92 0.36 17.24
N SER A 70 -1.45 1.12 18.18
CA SER A 70 -2.85 1.56 18.21
C SER A 70 -3.17 2.68 17.21
N ASN A 71 -2.22 3.12 16.39
CA ASN A 71 -2.44 4.24 15.48
C ASN A 71 -3.04 3.78 14.15
N ALA A 72 -4.28 3.30 14.25
CA ALA A 72 -5.11 2.97 13.07
C ALA A 72 -5.25 4.13 12.07
N SER A 73 -4.91 5.35 12.48
CA SER A 73 -5.00 6.55 11.64
C SER A 73 -4.01 6.59 10.48
N ILE A 74 -2.88 5.89 10.58
CA ILE A 74 -1.87 5.84 9.51
C ILE A 74 -2.15 4.76 8.45
N TYR A 75 -3.12 3.88 8.68
CA TYR A 75 -3.45 2.85 7.70
C TYR A 75 -4.53 3.34 6.74
N ILE A 76 -4.32 3.09 5.45
CA ILE A 76 -5.29 3.39 4.40
C ILE A 76 -6.52 2.50 4.55
N SER A 77 -6.31 1.21 4.88
CA SER A 77 -7.35 0.25 5.22
C SER A 77 -7.01 -0.46 6.54
N PRO A 78 -7.95 -1.18 7.18
CA PRO A 78 -7.65 -1.96 8.38
C PRO A 78 -6.47 -2.91 8.17
N ARG A 79 -5.54 -2.93 9.14
CA ARG A 79 -4.31 -3.73 9.08
C ARG A 79 -4.60 -5.22 8.93
N ASN A 80 -3.92 -5.89 8.00
CA ASN A 80 -3.99 -7.32 7.74
C ASN A 80 -5.42 -7.83 7.49
N LYS A 81 -6.27 -6.96 6.90
CA LYS A 81 -7.64 -7.30 6.53
C LYS A 81 -7.89 -6.91 5.08
N LEU A 82 -8.39 -7.85 4.28
CA LEU A 82 -8.92 -7.54 2.95
C LEU A 82 -10.12 -6.62 3.11
N THR A 83 -10.11 -5.51 2.40
CA THR A 83 -11.12 -4.45 2.52
C THR A 83 -11.54 -4.03 1.12
N GLU A 84 -12.83 -3.85 0.89
CA GLU A 84 -13.33 -3.31 -0.37
C GLU A 84 -12.89 -1.87 -0.57
N TYR A 85 -12.65 -1.49 -1.82
CA TYR A 85 -12.43 -0.12 -2.21
C TYR A 85 -13.18 0.23 -3.50
N ASP A 86 -13.50 1.51 -3.64
CA ASP A 86 -14.00 2.10 -4.87
C ASP A 86 -12.98 3.10 -5.41
N LEU A 87 -12.76 3.08 -6.74
CA LEU A 87 -11.91 4.06 -7.40
C LEU A 87 -12.70 4.78 -8.49
N THR A 88 -12.89 6.08 -8.31
CA THR A 88 -13.61 6.93 -9.28
C THR A 88 -12.91 8.28 -9.40
N ASN A 89 -12.51 8.66 -10.61
CA ASN A 89 -11.86 9.96 -10.89
C ASN A 89 -10.65 10.21 -9.95
N ASN A 90 -9.75 9.24 -9.83
CA ASN A 90 -8.59 9.25 -8.93
C ASN A 90 -8.90 9.45 -7.43
N ILE A 91 -10.14 9.24 -7.03
CA ILE A 91 -10.55 9.18 -5.63
C ILE A 91 -10.70 7.71 -5.24
N LEU A 92 -9.84 7.27 -4.33
CA LEU A 92 -9.92 5.98 -3.67
C LEU A 92 -10.82 6.15 -2.44
N THR A 93 -11.90 5.41 -2.35
CA THR A 93 -12.81 5.39 -1.20
C THR A 93 -12.73 4.03 -0.51
N ILE A 94 -12.62 4.03 0.81
CA ILE A 94 -12.73 2.84 1.65
C ILE A 94 -14.11 2.87 2.32
N PRO A 95 -15.10 2.12 1.80
CA PRO A 95 -16.49 2.23 2.25
C PRO A 95 -16.67 1.93 3.74
N GLU A 96 -15.93 0.94 4.27
CA GLU A 96 -16.01 0.54 5.69
C GLU A 96 -15.71 1.69 6.67
N SER A 97 -14.80 2.59 6.32
CA SER A 97 -14.40 3.74 7.14
C SER A 97 -14.90 5.09 6.62
N ASN A 98 -15.53 5.10 5.45
CA ASN A 98 -15.89 6.30 4.70
C ASN A 98 -14.71 7.25 4.43
N ARG A 99 -13.48 6.71 4.43
CA ARG A 99 -12.27 7.49 4.14
C ARG A 99 -12.06 7.61 2.65
N GLN A 100 -11.63 8.80 2.26
CA GLN A 100 -11.33 9.11 0.86
C GLN A 100 -9.88 9.59 0.71
N TYR A 101 -9.28 9.21 -0.42
CA TYR A 101 -7.90 9.54 -0.75
C TYR A 101 -7.80 9.96 -2.22
N ASN A 102 -7.06 11.03 -2.48
CA ASN A 102 -6.64 11.35 -3.83
C ASN A 102 -5.41 10.50 -4.17
N ILE A 103 -5.45 9.81 -5.31
CA ILE A 103 -4.44 8.82 -5.69
C ILE A 103 -3.87 9.14 -7.07
N ASN A 104 -2.52 9.19 -7.17
CA ASN A 104 -1.82 9.51 -8.40
C ASN A 104 -0.51 8.72 -8.48
N ILE A 105 0.02 8.54 -9.69
CA ILE A 105 1.38 8.07 -9.91
C ILE A 105 2.23 9.26 -10.34
N ILE A 106 3.23 9.60 -9.52
CA ILE A 106 4.14 10.72 -9.74
C ILE A 106 5.57 10.17 -9.79
N LYS A 107 6.25 10.33 -10.93
CA LYS A 107 7.63 9.82 -11.14
C LYS A 107 7.76 8.31 -10.85
N GLY A 108 6.71 7.55 -11.12
CA GLY A 108 6.67 6.10 -10.86
C GLY A 108 6.39 5.70 -9.41
N GLU A 109 6.15 6.66 -8.51
CA GLU A 109 5.70 6.42 -7.14
C GLU A 109 4.18 6.59 -7.05
N LEU A 110 3.53 5.69 -6.34
CA LEU A 110 2.12 5.81 -5.99
C LEU A 110 2.00 6.79 -4.82
N VAL A 111 1.35 7.91 -5.06
CA VAL A 111 1.11 8.97 -4.07
C VAL A 111 -0.35 8.94 -3.67
N ILE A 112 -0.61 8.71 -2.40
CA ILE A 112 -1.95 8.63 -1.80
C ILE A 112 -2.09 9.74 -0.77
N LYS A 113 -2.99 10.69 -1.03
CA LYS A 113 -3.24 11.82 -0.16
C LYS A 113 -4.61 11.72 0.47
N PHE A 114 -4.68 11.72 1.80
CA PHE A 114 -5.95 11.78 2.53
C PHE A 114 -6.73 13.04 2.17
N ILE A 115 -8.03 12.89 1.94
CA ILE A 115 -8.97 14.00 1.70
C ILE A 115 -9.65 14.29 3.02
N ASP A 116 -9.29 15.42 3.63
CA ASP A 116 -9.86 15.86 4.90
C ASP A 116 -11.35 16.18 4.78
N ASP A 117 -12.10 15.89 5.82
CA ASP A 117 -13.41 16.50 6.03
C ASP A 117 -13.19 18.00 6.32
N PRO A 118 -13.75 18.92 5.52
CA PRO A 118 -13.55 20.36 5.71
C PRO A 118 -14.08 20.89 7.05
N LEU A 119 -14.81 20.07 7.81
CA LEU A 119 -15.31 20.39 9.14
C LEU A 119 -14.38 19.95 10.27
N ILE A 120 -13.35 19.17 9.97
CA ILE A 120 -12.35 18.68 10.91
C ILE A 120 -11.01 19.21 10.42
N ASP A 121 -10.41 20.13 11.19
CA ASP A 121 -9.03 20.58 10.93
C ASP A 121 -8.11 19.38 11.20
N GLY A 122 -7.97 18.53 10.18
CA GLY A 122 -7.38 17.21 10.27
C GLY A 122 -5.99 17.15 9.66
N ASP A 123 -5.28 16.11 10.04
CA ASP A 123 -3.90 15.85 9.64
C ASP A 123 -3.80 15.64 8.12
N LYS A 124 -3.13 16.55 7.43
CA LYS A 124 -2.81 16.38 6.01
C LYS A 124 -1.77 15.28 5.84
N ILE A 125 -2.22 14.06 5.56
CA ILE A 125 -1.36 12.91 5.40
C ILE A 125 -1.18 12.60 3.92
N THR A 126 0.08 12.46 3.50
CA THR A 126 0.45 12.02 2.16
C THR A 126 1.42 10.84 2.26
N TYR A 127 1.06 9.74 1.63
CA TYR A 127 1.85 8.52 1.57
C TYR A 127 2.53 8.40 0.22
N TYR A 128 3.79 7.96 0.22
CA TYR A 128 4.59 7.72 -0.97
C TYR A 128 5.00 6.26 -1.00
N PHE A 129 4.52 5.54 -2.01
CA PHE A 129 4.77 4.12 -2.18
C PHE A 129 5.57 3.86 -3.46
N LYS A 130 6.52 2.95 -3.38
CA LYS A 130 7.17 2.38 -4.54
C LYS A 130 6.50 1.06 -4.90
N LYS A 131 6.28 0.81 -6.19
CA LYS A 131 5.80 -0.49 -6.66
C LYS A 131 6.80 -1.57 -6.29
N GLY A 132 6.34 -2.65 -5.66
CA GLY A 132 7.15 -3.83 -5.35
C GLY A 132 7.29 -4.73 -6.57
N ASP A 133 8.19 -5.70 -6.47
CA ASP A 133 8.46 -6.66 -7.55
C ASP A 133 7.46 -7.83 -7.58
N ALA A 134 6.60 -7.92 -6.55
CA ALA A 134 5.62 -9.00 -6.43
C ALA A 134 4.32 -8.63 -7.18
N GLU A 135 4.10 -9.26 -8.31
CA GLU A 135 2.88 -9.13 -9.13
C GLU A 135 1.75 -10.03 -8.62
N GLY A 136 1.28 -9.79 -7.39
CA GLY A 136 0.20 -10.60 -6.81
C GLY A 136 0.55 -12.06 -6.53
N ASN A 137 1.81 -12.47 -6.69
CA ASN A 137 2.26 -13.82 -6.39
C ASN A 137 2.21 -14.08 -4.87
N CYS A 138 1.54 -15.13 -4.48
CA CYS A 138 1.41 -15.52 -3.07
C CYS A 138 2.75 -15.83 -2.42
N LEU A 139 3.62 -16.55 -3.11
CA LEU A 139 4.89 -17.00 -2.58
C LEU A 139 6.05 -16.42 -3.39
N ASN A 140 7.10 -16.00 -2.69
CA ASN A 140 8.42 -15.76 -3.28
C ASN A 140 9.37 -16.93 -2.94
N ASN A 141 10.42 -17.06 -3.73
CA ASN A 141 11.44 -18.08 -3.52
C ASN A 141 12.59 -17.60 -2.60
N ASP A 142 12.49 -16.38 -2.09
CA ASP A 142 13.49 -15.81 -1.20
C ASP A 142 13.31 -16.39 0.20
N ASN A 143 14.06 -17.43 0.53
CA ASN A 143 14.14 -17.96 1.89
C ASN A 143 14.84 -16.93 2.77
N ILE A 144 14.08 -16.01 3.33
CA ILE A 144 14.57 -15.03 4.29
C ILE A 144 14.51 -15.68 5.67
N SER A 145 15.66 -15.92 6.28
CA SER A 145 15.73 -16.43 7.66
C SER A 145 16.05 -15.29 8.63
N LEU A 146 15.04 -14.49 8.93
CA LEU A 146 15.14 -13.46 9.96
C LEU A 146 14.75 -14.02 11.34
N PRO A 147 15.39 -13.58 12.43
CA PRO A 147 14.96 -13.96 13.77
C PRO A 147 13.56 -13.36 14.06
N CYS A 148 12.58 -14.23 14.26
CA CYS A 148 11.23 -13.84 14.63
C CYS A 148 11.01 -13.87 16.14
N THR A 149 10.19 -12.94 16.63
CA THR A 149 9.73 -12.97 18.00
C THR A 149 8.81 -14.19 18.23
N ARG A 150 8.79 -14.73 19.46
CA ARG A 150 7.88 -15.83 19.84
C ARG A 150 6.45 -15.35 20.14
N HIS A 151 6.13 -14.16 19.73
CA HIS A 151 4.81 -13.59 19.94
C HIS A 151 3.77 -14.32 19.09
N LEU A 152 2.65 -14.65 19.69
CA LEU A 152 1.51 -15.27 19.00
C LEU A 152 0.56 -14.19 18.48
N GLU A 153 0.51 -14.03 17.17
CA GLU A 153 -0.44 -13.20 16.43
C GLU A 153 -0.77 -13.92 15.12
N LEU A 154 -1.73 -14.83 15.21
CA LEU A 154 -2.05 -15.72 14.09
C LEU A 154 -2.38 -14.91 12.83
N VAL A 155 -1.82 -15.37 11.72
CA VAL A 155 -2.14 -14.87 10.38
C VAL A 155 -2.40 -16.03 9.44
N CYS A 156 -3.33 -15.81 8.50
CA CYS A 156 -3.58 -16.71 7.40
C CYS A 156 -2.79 -16.21 6.18
N GLY A 157 -1.82 -16.99 5.73
CA GLY A 157 -1.08 -16.72 4.51
C GLY A 157 -1.97 -16.88 3.28
N CYS A 158 -1.59 -16.21 2.21
CA CYS A 158 -2.22 -16.38 0.90
C CYS A 158 -2.12 -17.82 0.35
N ASP A 159 -1.19 -18.61 0.88
CA ASP A 159 -1.03 -20.03 0.60
C ASP A 159 -2.03 -20.94 1.35
N GLY A 160 -2.93 -20.35 2.14
CA GLY A 160 -3.93 -21.06 2.92
C GLY A 160 -3.40 -21.67 4.22
N LEU A 161 -2.14 -21.39 4.60
CA LEU A 161 -1.57 -21.91 5.84
C LEU A 161 -1.63 -20.89 6.97
N THR A 162 -1.92 -21.39 8.18
CA THR A 162 -1.90 -20.55 9.39
C THR A 162 -0.50 -20.46 9.95
N TYR A 163 -0.01 -19.26 10.15
CA TYR A 163 1.28 -18.95 10.75
C TYR A 163 1.12 -18.33 12.13
N SER A 164 2.12 -18.56 13.01
CA SER A 164 2.08 -18.06 14.39
C SER A 164 2.17 -16.54 14.49
N ASN A 165 2.77 -15.89 13.50
CA ASN A 165 2.82 -14.43 13.38
C ASN A 165 3.28 -14.00 11.98
N PRO A 166 3.13 -12.71 11.62
CA PRO A 166 3.56 -12.14 10.34
C PRO A 166 5.01 -12.45 9.95
N CYS A 167 5.95 -12.32 10.89
CA CYS A 167 7.36 -12.57 10.64
C CYS A 167 7.62 -14.02 10.21
N VAL A 168 6.95 -15.00 10.85
CA VAL A 168 7.06 -16.40 10.46
C VAL A 168 6.49 -16.65 9.07
N ALA A 169 5.34 -16.05 8.72
CA ALA A 169 4.78 -16.13 7.38
C ALA A 169 5.77 -15.59 6.33
N THR A 170 6.33 -14.40 6.56
CA THR A 170 7.31 -13.79 5.65
C THR A 170 8.57 -14.67 5.50
N ASN A 171 9.07 -15.29 6.59
CA ASN A 171 10.21 -16.21 6.50
C ASN A 171 9.92 -17.48 5.68
N HIS A 172 8.64 -17.86 5.56
CA HIS A 172 8.19 -18.94 4.66
C HIS A 172 7.94 -18.46 3.22
N GLY A 173 8.32 -17.22 2.90
CA GLY A 173 8.16 -16.65 1.57
C GLY A 173 6.73 -16.17 1.25
N VAL A 174 5.86 -16.10 2.26
CA VAL A 174 4.49 -15.59 2.09
C VAL A 174 4.53 -14.08 1.88
N ASN A 175 4.05 -13.63 0.73
CA ASN A 175 4.10 -12.23 0.34
C ASN A 175 3.00 -11.39 1.00
N PHE A 176 1.81 -11.96 1.19
CA PHE A 176 0.72 -11.27 1.89
C PHE A 176 -0.11 -12.25 2.74
N TYR A 177 -0.72 -11.72 3.78
CA TYR A 177 -1.46 -12.48 4.77
C TYR A 177 -2.58 -11.64 5.37
N THR A 178 -3.59 -12.30 5.93
CA THR A 178 -4.68 -11.66 6.67
C THR A 178 -4.59 -12.01 8.16
N ALA A 179 -5.17 -11.17 9.02
CA ALA A 179 -5.20 -11.41 10.46
C ALA A 179 -6.10 -12.62 10.81
N GLY A 180 -5.65 -13.41 11.78
CA GLY A 180 -6.35 -14.59 12.24
C GLY A 180 -5.84 -15.89 11.61
N ALA A 181 -6.37 -17.02 12.13
CA ALA A 181 -6.13 -18.33 11.50
C ALA A 181 -6.93 -18.44 10.20
N CYS A 182 -6.43 -19.25 9.26
CA CYS A 182 -7.23 -19.61 8.09
C CYS A 182 -8.52 -20.32 8.52
N SER A 183 -9.62 -20.02 7.85
CA SER A 183 -10.86 -20.78 7.95
C SER A 183 -10.75 -22.03 7.08
N ASP A 184 -11.18 -23.16 7.59
CA ASP A 184 -11.33 -24.43 6.85
C ASP A 184 -12.35 -24.32 5.73
#